data_6109c99c05d4aaba7858fac1c835c019
#
_entry.id   6109c99c05d4aaba7858fac1c835c019
#
_cell.length_a   1.000
_cell.length_b   1.000
_cell.length_c   1.000
_cell.angle_alpha   90.00
_cell.angle_beta   90.00
_cell.angle_gamma   90.00
#
_symmetry.space_group_name_H-M   'P 1'
#
loop_
_entity.id
_entity.type
_entity.pdbx_description
1 polymer ?
#
loop_
_entity_poly.entity_id
_entity_poly.type
_entity_poly.pdbx_seq_one_letter_code
_entity_poly.pdbx_strand_id
1 'polypeptide(L)'
;MKSSRIMKIFEQYVRKYDMNNINIKARYFHSLKVMEIVKDLATELGIFTEEEIAVCELIGLFHEIGNFSSTPNYHIDEDNEDSSNKAIDVLFNKGLIREISKDKTYDNVIKIALFAYDKNGFHVKLNAPRFSE
;
A
#
# COMPACT_ATOMS: atom_id res chain seq x y z
N MET A 1 9.98 -0.17 11.74
CA MET A 1 8.91 0.54 10.96
C MET A 1 7.76 0.84 11.90
N LYS A 2 7.25 2.07 11.88
CA LYS A 2 6.20 2.50 12.82
C LYS A 2 4.95 2.94 12.06
N SER A 3 3.77 2.51 12.55
CA SER A 3 2.47 2.86 11.97
C SER A 3 2.27 4.36 11.84
N SER A 4 2.67 5.14 12.84
CA SER A 4 2.53 6.60 12.82
C SER A 4 3.33 7.24 11.68
N ARG A 5 4.52 6.71 11.39
CA ARG A 5 5.36 7.21 10.31
C ARG A 5 4.78 6.83 8.95
N ILE A 6 4.27 5.61 8.82
CA ILE A 6 3.61 5.13 7.62
C ILE A 6 2.45 6.06 7.27
N MET A 7 1.58 6.34 8.23
CA MET A 7 0.42 7.20 8.01
C MET A 7 0.84 8.63 7.66
N LYS A 8 1.84 9.16 8.35
CA LYS A 8 2.33 10.52 8.09
C LYS A 8 2.82 10.68 6.65
N ILE A 9 3.63 9.74 6.17
CA ILE A 9 4.17 9.79 4.82
C ILE A 9 3.06 9.63 3.79
N PHE A 10 2.11 8.73 4.03
CA PHE A 10 0.94 8.59 3.16
C PHE A 10 0.16 9.90 3.05
N GLU A 11 -0.17 10.52 4.18
CA GLU A 11 -0.91 11.78 4.20
C GLU A 11 -0.16 12.89 3.46
N GLN A 12 1.15 12.99 3.66
CA GLN A 12 1.96 13.99 2.95
C GLN A 12 1.95 13.76 1.44
N TYR A 13 1.99 12.51 1.02
CA TYR A 13 1.96 12.20 -0.41
C TYR A 13 0.62 12.54 -1.04
N VAL A 14 -0.50 12.14 -0.42
CA VAL A 14 -1.82 12.34 -1.02
C VAL A 14 -2.25 13.81 -1.00
N ARG A 15 -1.67 14.64 -0.14
CA ARG A 15 -1.95 16.09 -0.11
C ARG A 15 -1.53 16.83 -1.37
N LYS A 16 -0.72 16.22 -2.22
CA LYS A 16 -0.38 16.77 -3.54
C LYS A 16 -1.57 16.81 -4.48
N TYR A 17 -2.60 16.04 -4.18
CA TYR A 17 -3.76 15.86 -5.02
C TYR A 17 -4.96 16.57 -4.42
N ASP A 18 -5.95 16.90 -5.29
CA ASP A 18 -7.12 17.67 -4.88
C ASP A 18 -8.12 16.79 -4.12
N MET A 19 -8.17 16.92 -2.81
CA MET A 19 -9.09 16.17 -1.96
C MET A 19 -10.55 16.61 -2.11
N ASN A 20 -10.82 17.72 -2.83
CA ASN A 20 -12.17 18.11 -3.19
C ASN A 20 -12.68 17.33 -4.40
N ASN A 21 -11.78 16.72 -5.16
CA ASN A 21 -12.17 15.82 -6.25
C ASN A 21 -12.73 14.53 -5.66
N ILE A 22 -13.94 14.16 -6.07
CA ILE A 22 -14.63 13.01 -5.49
C ILE A 22 -13.89 11.69 -5.72
N ASN A 23 -13.21 11.56 -6.85
CA ASN A 23 -12.46 10.33 -7.16
C ASN A 23 -11.18 10.22 -6.32
N ILE A 24 -10.49 11.33 -6.10
CA ILE A 24 -9.33 11.37 -5.20
C ILE A 24 -9.76 11.03 -3.77
N LYS A 25 -10.84 11.64 -3.31
CA LYS A 25 -11.38 11.37 -1.97
C LYS A 25 -11.77 9.89 -1.81
N ALA A 26 -12.45 9.32 -2.81
CA ALA A 26 -12.85 7.91 -2.79
C ALA A 26 -11.63 6.99 -2.71
N ARG A 27 -10.57 7.28 -3.47
CA ARG A 27 -9.33 6.50 -3.41
C ARG A 27 -8.65 6.60 -2.05
N TYR A 28 -8.61 7.80 -1.50
CA TYR A 28 -8.06 8.02 -0.16
C TYR A 28 -8.76 7.14 0.88
N PHE A 29 -10.10 7.19 0.92
CA PHE A 29 -10.86 6.40 1.89
C PHE A 29 -10.76 4.90 1.61
N HIS A 30 -10.69 4.50 0.33
CA HIS A 30 -10.47 3.10 -0.03
C HIS A 30 -9.13 2.60 0.53
N SER A 31 -8.07 3.36 0.37
CA SER A 31 -6.74 2.99 0.88
C SER A 31 -6.75 2.84 2.40
N LEU A 32 -7.42 3.76 3.11
CA LEU A 32 -7.56 3.66 4.57
C LEU A 32 -8.34 2.40 4.97
N LYS A 33 -9.40 2.09 4.25
CA LYS A 33 -10.23 0.92 4.53
C LYS A 33 -9.47 -0.38 4.33
N VAL A 34 -8.72 -0.49 3.24
CA VAL A 34 -7.89 -1.66 2.98
C VAL A 34 -6.84 -1.82 4.08
N MET A 35 -6.20 -0.73 4.49
CA MET A 35 -5.24 -0.77 5.58
C MET A 35 -5.86 -1.33 6.86
N GLU A 36 -7.05 -0.84 7.25
CA GLU A 36 -7.75 -1.33 8.44
C GLU A 36 -8.04 -2.82 8.36
N ILE A 37 -8.57 -3.28 7.23
CA ILE A 37 -8.92 -4.69 7.02
C ILE A 37 -7.67 -5.55 7.14
N VAL A 38 -6.58 -5.17 6.48
CA VAL A 38 -5.34 -5.93 6.51
C VAL A 38 -4.76 -5.97 7.92
N LYS A 39 -4.78 -4.85 8.62
CA LYS A 39 -4.30 -4.77 10.00
C LYS A 39 -5.11 -5.68 10.93
N ASP A 40 -6.43 -5.63 10.82
CA ASP A 40 -7.31 -6.42 11.67
C ASP A 40 -7.11 -7.92 11.42
N LEU A 41 -7.00 -8.32 10.15
CA LEU A 41 -6.73 -9.72 9.80
C LEU A 41 -5.38 -10.18 10.34
N ALA A 42 -4.33 -9.39 10.17
CA ALA A 42 -3.00 -9.73 10.66
C ALA A 42 -2.98 -9.86 12.18
N THR A 43 -3.70 -8.98 12.88
CA THR A 43 -3.81 -9.01 14.34
C THR A 43 -4.56 -10.25 14.79
N GLU A 44 -5.69 -10.59 14.16
CA GLU A 44 -6.49 -11.74 14.52
C GLU A 44 -5.77 -13.08 14.32
N LEU A 45 -4.93 -13.15 13.29
CA LEU A 45 -4.14 -14.37 13.05
C LEU A 45 -3.17 -14.67 14.19
N GLY A 46 -2.69 -13.64 14.90
CA GLY A 46 -1.88 -13.80 16.09
C GLY A 46 -0.48 -14.38 15.87
N ILE A 47 -0.02 -14.43 14.62
CA ILE A 47 1.28 -15.00 14.25
C ILE A 47 2.31 -13.96 13.85
N PHE A 48 1.94 -12.69 13.78
CA PHE A 48 2.81 -11.61 13.36
C PHE A 48 3.29 -10.77 14.54
N THR A 49 4.53 -10.29 14.45
CA THR A 49 5.06 -9.30 15.39
C THR A 49 4.41 -7.94 15.12
N GLU A 50 4.56 -7.00 16.05
CA GLU A 50 4.07 -5.63 15.85
C GLU A 50 4.68 -4.99 14.61
N GLU A 51 5.96 -5.23 14.36
CA GLU A 51 6.63 -4.69 13.17
C GLU A 51 6.08 -5.31 11.89
N GLU A 52 5.82 -6.62 11.89
CA GLU A 52 5.23 -7.30 10.74
C GLU A 52 3.82 -6.79 10.46
N ILE A 53 3.04 -6.51 11.51
CA ILE A 53 1.71 -5.91 11.36
C ILE A 53 1.82 -4.51 10.73
N ALA A 54 2.81 -3.72 11.15
CA ALA A 54 3.05 -2.40 10.54
C ALA A 54 3.39 -2.53 9.04
N VAL A 55 4.17 -3.54 8.67
CA VAL A 55 4.46 -3.83 7.25
C VAL A 55 3.17 -4.17 6.49
N CYS A 56 2.28 -4.96 7.10
CA CYS A 56 0.98 -5.26 6.51
C CYS A 56 0.14 -4.00 6.31
N GLU A 57 0.13 -3.11 7.29
CA GLU A 57 -0.55 -1.81 7.19
C GLU A 57 -0.02 -1.01 6.01
N LEU A 58 1.31 -0.96 5.86
CA LEU A 58 1.95 -0.25 4.76
C LEU A 58 1.50 -0.80 3.41
N ILE A 59 1.53 -2.13 3.26
CA ILE A 59 1.13 -2.78 2.02
C ILE A 59 -0.33 -2.42 1.68
N GLY A 60 -1.24 -2.52 2.64
CA GLY A 60 -2.64 -2.18 2.43
C GLY A 60 -2.84 -0.72 2.07
N LEU A 61 -2.15 0.18 2.76
CA LEU A 61 -2.29 1.61 2.58
C LEU A 61 -1.73 2.09 1.23
N PHE A 62 -0.61 1.51 0.79
CA PHE A 62 0.12 1.98 -0.38
C PHE A 62 -0.11 1.15 -1.64
N HIS A 63 -0.99 0.13 -1.60
CA HIS A 63 -1.15 -0.76 -2.75
C HIS A 63 -1.62 -0.04 -4.03
N GLU A 64 -2.29 1.10 -3.91
CA GLU A 64 -2.74 1.90 -5.05
C GLU A 64 -2.18 3.32 -5.06
N ILE A 65 -1.05 3.54 -4.38
CA ILE A 65 -0.51 4.89 -4.21
C ILE A 65 -0.19 5.55 -5.56
N GLY A 66 0.24 4.78 -6.55
CA GLY A 66 0.57 5.31 -7.88
C GLY A 66 -0.65 5.73 -8.68
N ASN A 67 -1.83 5.25 -8.30
CA ASN A 67 -3.07 5.54 -9.05
C ASN A 67 -3.63 6.93 -8.75
N PHE A 68 -3.15 7.61 -7.71
CA PHE A 68 -3.59 8.97 -7.40
C PHE A 68 -3.33 9.94 -8.55
N SER A 69 -2.24 9.75 -9.29
CA SER A 69 -1.90 10.64 -10.41
C SER A 69 -2.87 10.56 -11.58
N SER A 70 -3.54 9.43 -11.78
CA SER A 70 -4.51 9.23 -12.86
C SER A 70 -5.97 9.34 -12.40
N THR A 71 -6.22 9.33 -11.09
CA THR A 71 -7.56 9.27 -10.51
C THR A 71 -8.51 10.39 -10.94
N PRO A 72 -8.07 11.66 -11.13
CA PRO A 72 -9.00 12.70 -11.56
C PRO A 72 -9.73 12.41 -12.87
N ASN A 73 -9.13 11.58 -13.72
CA ASN A 73 -9.64 11.27 -15.05
C ASN A 73 -10.39 9.94 -15.13
N TYR A 74 -10.36 9.14 -14.05
CA TYR A 74 -10.93 7.79 -14.04
C TYR A 74 -11.65 7.54 -12.73
N HIS A 75 -12.69 6.70 -12.77
CA HIS A 75 -13.31 6.19 -11.55
C HIS A 75 -12.37 5.19 -10.89
N ILE A 76 -12.52 5.04 -9.57
CA ILE A 76 -11.68 4.12 -8.81
C ILE A 76 -11.79 2.68 -9.32
N ASP A 77 -12.98 2.29 -9.82
CA ASP A 77 -13.21 0.94 -10.35
C ASP A 77 -12.62 0.73 -11.74
N GLU A 78 -12.16 1.81 -12.38
CA GLU A 78 -11.55 1.76 -13.71
C GLU A 78 -10.03 1.76 -13.65
N ASP A 79 -9.44 1.45 -12.49
CA ASP A 79 -8.00 1.35 -12.34
C ASP A 79 -7.43 0.31 -13.29
N ASN A 80 -6.30 0.64 -13.88
CA ASN A 80 -5.65 -0.25 -14.82
C ASN A 80 -4.90 -1.37 -14.11
N GLU A 81 -4.36 -2.30 -14.91
CA GLU A 81 -3.66 -3.49 -14.44
C GLU A 81 -2.29 -3.20 -13.84
N ASP A 82 -1.78 -1.97 -14.00
CA ASP A 82 -0.44 -1.58 -13.57
C ASP A 82 -0.37 -1.04 -12.15
N SER A 83 -1.45 -1.16 -11.35
CA SER A 83 -1.47 -0.64 -9.98
C SER A 83 -0.29 -1.11 -9.15
N SER A 84 0.06 -2.40 -9.26
CA SER A 84 1.20 -2.98 -8.55
C SER A 84 2.51 -2.32 -8.96
N ASN A 85 2.75 -2.19 -10.26
CA ASN A 85 3.98 -1.59 -10.78
C ASN A 85 4.07 -0.12 -10.42
N LYS A 86 2.96 0.60 -10.46
CA LYS A 86 2.91 2.01 -10.07
C LYS A 86 3.22 2.20 -8.59
N ALA A 87 2.67 1.32 -7.73
CA ALA A 87 2.94 1.37 -6.30
C ALA A 87 4.42 1.09 -6.00
N ILE A 88 4.99 0.08 -6.65
CA ILE A 88 6.41 -0.26 -6.52
C ILE A 88 7.27 0.92 -7.00
N ASP A 89 6.89 1.56 -8.10
CA ASP A 89 7.61 2.71 -8.62
C ASP A 89 7.66 3.86 -7.62
N VAL A 90 6.51 4.21 -7.04
CA VAL A 90 6.43 5.29 -6.04
C VAL A 90 7.23 4.95 -4.80
N LEU A 91 7.08 3.75 -4.25
CA LEU A 91 7.74 3.38 -3.01
C LEU A 91 9.24 3.17 -3.17
N PHE A 92 9.67 2.50 -4.24
CA PHE A 92 11.06 2.06 -4.36
C PHE A 92 11.86 2.87 -5.37
N ASN A 93 11.35 3.09 -6.58
CA ASN A 93 12.11 3.84 -7.59
C ASN A 93 12.16 5.32 -7.25
N LYS A 94 11.08 5.88 -6.76
CA LYS A 94 11.03 7.28 -6.31
C LYS A 94 11.45 7.45 -4.85
N GLY A 95 11.70 6.35 -4.14
CA GLY A 95 12.33 6.37 -2.84
C GLY A 95 11.45 6.70 -1.65
N LEU A 96 10.13 6.70 -1.80
CA LEU A 96 9.22 7.06 -0.71
C LEU A 96 9.38 6.12 0.50
N ILE A 97 9.72 4.85 0.25
CA ILE A 97 9.93 3.86 1.31
C ILE A 97 11.03 4.29 2.30
N ARG A 98 12.06 4.97 1.80
CA ARG A 98 13.18 5.41 2.67
C ARG A 98 12.77 6.57 3.59
N GLU A 99 11.73 7.31 3.24
CA GLU A 99 11.15 8.31 4.13
C GLU A 99 10.35 7.67 5.26
N ILE A 100 9.82 6.46 5.02
CA ILE A 100 9.08 5.70 6.02
C ILE A 100 10.05 4.98 6.96
N SER A 101 11.06 4.30 6.40
CA SER A 101 12.03 3.54 7.16
C SER A 101 13.34 3.41 6.39
N LYS A 102 14.45 3.55 7.10
CA LYS A 102 15.78 3.31 6.54
C LYS A 102 16.14 1.83 6.53
N ASP A 103 15.42 1.03 7.28
CA ASP A 103 15.62 -0.42 7.37
C ASP A 103 15.09 -1.08 6.10
N LYS A 104 15.94 -1.84 5.43
CA LYS A 104 15.63 -2.51 4.17
C LYS A 104 15.17 -3.96 4.34
N THR A 105 15.05 -4.41 5.57
CA THR A 105 14.73 -5.82 5.88
C THR A 105 13.49 -6.32 5.16
N TYR A 106 12.45 -5.50 5.07
CA TYR A 106 11.17 -5.90 4.49
C TYR A 106 10.97 -5.48 3.04
N ASP A 107 11.97 -4.88 2.39
CA ASP A 107 11.82 -4.35 1.03
C ASP A 107 11.32 -5.41 0.05
N ASN A 108 11.94 -6.59 0.04
CA ASN A 108 11.55 -7.65 -0.90
C ASN A 108 10.15 -8.19 -0.62
N VAL A 109 9.80 -8.36 0.65
CA VAL A 109 8.45 -8.82 1.04
C VAL A 109 7.41 -7.82 0.56
N ILE A 110 7.66 -6.54 0.75
CA ILE A 110 6.73 -5.49 0.32
C ILE A 110 6.57 -5.50 -1.21
N LYS A 111 7.67 -5.56 -1.96
CA LYS A 111 7.63 -5.60 -3.42
C LYS A 111 6.81 -6.78 -3.93
N ILE A 112 7.03 -7.97 -3.38
CA ILE A 112 6.35 -9.17 -3.86
C ILE A 112 4.89 -9.17 -3.44
N ALA A 113 4.57 -8.66 -2.24
CA ALA A 113 3.20 -8.53 -1.80
C ALA A 113 2.42 -7.56 -2.70
N LEU A 114 3.02 -6.43 -3.07
CA LEU A 114 2.40 -5.48 -4.00
C LEU A 114 2.26 -6.08 -5.40
N PHE A 115 3.25 -6.83 -5.85
CA PHE A 115 3.19 -7.50 -7.15
C PHE A 115 2.09 -8.56 -7.20
N ALA A 116 1.78 -9.20 -6.08
CA ALA A 116 0.73 -10.22 -6.00
C ALA A 116 -0.68 -9.63 -6.09
N TYR A 117 -0.83 -8.32 -5.85
CA TYR A 117 -2.10 -7.61 -5.98
C TYR A 117 -2.37 -7.29 -7.45
N ASP A 118 -3.64 -7.36 -7.87
CA ASP A 118 -4.06 -6.90 -9.19
C ASP A 118 -5.44 -6.24 -9.12
N LYS A 119 -5.98 -5.81 -10.28
CA LYS A 119 -7.27 -5.11 -10.36
C LYS A 119 -8.47 -5.90 -9.87
N ASN A 120 -8.34 -7.23 -9.79
CA ASN A 120 -9.41 -8.12 -9.32
C ASN A 120 -9.33 -8.37 -7.82
N GLY A 121 -8.37 -7.74 -7.15
CA GLY A 121 -8.15 -7.88 -5.74
C GLY A 121 -6.85 -8.62 -5.43
N PHE A 122 -6.70 -9.01 -4.17
CA PHE A 122 -5.50 -9.68 -3.71
C PHE A 122 -5.55 -11.14 -4.09
N HIS A 123 -4.58 -11.57 -4.90
CA HIS A 123 -4.42 -12.98 -5.27
C HIS A 123 -3.23 -13.57 -4.52
N VAL A 124 -3.41 -14.76 -3.96
CA VAL A 124 -2.30 -15.52 -3.39
C VAL A 124 -1.57 -16.23 -4.52
N LYS A 125 -0.37 -15.77 -4.82
CA LYS A 125 0.51 -16.45 -5.78
C LYS A 125 1.28 -17.53 -5.04
N LEU A 126 1.47 -18.69 -5.69
CA LEU A 126 2.14 -19.84 -5.07
C LEU A 126 3.53 -19.51 -4.53
N ASN A 127 4.22 -18.58 -5.17
CA ASN A 127 5.58 -18.21 -4.80
C ASN A 127 5.67 -16.88 -4.04
N ALA A 128 4.55 -16.36 -3.55
CA ALA A 128 4.57 -15.14 -2.74
C ALA A 128 5.30 -15.42 -1.43
N PRO A 129 6.25 -14.56 -1.01
CA PRO A 129 7.00 -14.79 0.21
C PRO A 129 6.13 -14.55 1.43
N ARG A 130 6.53 -15.18 2.52
CA ARG A 130 5.95 -14.95 3.84
C ARG A 130 7.00 -14.30 4.72
N PHE A 131 6.58 -13.65 5.80
CA PHE A 131 7.52 -13.00 6.71
C PHE A 131 8.53 -13.97 7.32
N SER A 132 8.16 -15.22 7.48
CA SER A 132 9.03 -16.24 8.08
C SER A 132 10.00 -16.88 7.08
N GLU A 133 9.92 -16.53 5.84
CA GLU A 133 10.79 -17.03 4.78
C GLU A 133 11.87 -15.99 4.46
#